data_f9e3dd9a861226a8cc5447dc3980cb5b
#
_entry.id   f9e3dd9a861226a8cc5447dc3980cb5b
#
_cell.length_a   1.000
_cell.length_b   1.000
_cell.length_c   1.000
_cell.angle_alpha   90.00
_cell.angle_beta   90.00
_cell.angle_gamma   90.00
#
_symmetry.space_group_name_H-M   'P 1'
#
loop_
_entity.id
_entity.type
_entity.pdbx_description
1 polymer ?
#
loop_
_entity_poly.entity_id
_entity_poly.type
_entity_poly.pdbx_seq_one_letter_code
_entity_poly.pdbx_strand_id
1 'polypeptide(L)'
;PELEGKKLKEVLLEPTRIYVKAVLPLIKEGLVNGIAHITGGGFIENVPRMFADDLAAEIDESKVPVLPIFKALEKYGQIKHEEMFEIFNMGIGLMLAVKPENVERVKELLDEPVYGIGRIVKKDGASVVIK
;
A
#
# COMPACT_ATOMS: atom_id res chain seq x y z
N PRO A 1 23.84 3.25 5.66
CA PRO A 1 23.15 4.44 5.20
C PRO A 1 21.86 4.16 4.45
N GLU A 2 21.89 3.28 3.42
CA GLU A 2 20.72 3.02 2.57
C GLU A 2 19.59 2.27 3.29
N LEU A 3 19.92 1.52 4.35
CA LEU A 3 18.97 0.78 5.18
C LEU A 3 18.81 1.39 6.58
N GLU A 4 19.10 2.67 6.72
CA GLU A 4 19.02 3.40 7.99
C GLU A 4 19.85 2.76 9.11
N GLY A 5 21.02 2.20 8.76
CA GLY A 5 21.93 1.56 9.70
C GLY A 5 21.62 0.10 10.03
N LYS A 6 20.53 -0.46 9.53
CA LYS A 6 20.19 -1.87 9.71
C LYS A 6 20.98 -2.76 8.75
N LYS A 7 21.28 -3.98 9.19
CA LYS A 7 21.92 -4.98 8.33
C LYS A 7 20.91 -5.57 7.34
N LEU A 8 21.34 -5.86 6.11
CA LEU A 8 20.49 -6.45 5.09
C LEU A 8 19.79 -7.72 5.57
N LYS A 9 20.50 -8.61 6.26
CA LYS A 9 19.95 -9.84 6.82
C LYS A 9 18.76 -9.57 7.77
N GLU A 10 18.89 -8.58 8.64
CA GLU A 10 17.84 -8.21 9.59
C GLU A 10 16.59 -7.71 8.89
N VAL A 11 16.76 -6.86 7.88
CA VAL A 11 15.65 -6.30 7.11
C VAL A 11 14.94 -7.37 6.30
N LEU A 12 15.67 -8.28 5.64
CA LEU A 12 15.07 -9.34 4.82
C LEU A 12 14.33 -10.40 5.66
N LEU A 13 14.71 -10.60 6.91
CA LEU A 13 14.09 -11.58 7.81
C LEU A 13 12.98 -10.99 8.68
N GLU A 14 12.69 -9.72 8.54
CA GLU A 14 11.61 -9.07 9.28
C GLU A 14 10.26 -9.70 8.91
N PRO A 15 9.45 -10.19 9.89
CA PRO A 15 8.20 -10.88 9.60
C PRO A 15 7.13 -9.93 9.06
N THR A 16 6.21 -10.48 8.27
CA THR A 16 5.03 -9.77 7.77
C THR A 16 4.12 -9.37 8.93
N ARG A 17 3.65 -8.13 8.91
CA ARG A 17 2.76 -7.59 9.93
C ARG A 17 1.37 -8.21 9.87
N ILE A 18 0.75 -8.42 11.03
CA ILE A 18 -0.63 -8.92 11.16
C ILE A 18 -1.56 -7.73 11.42
N TYR A 19 -2.57 -7.54 10.57
CA TYR A 19 -3.45 -6.37 10.58
C TYR A 19 -4.85 -6.60 11.18
N VAL A 20 -5.21 -7.83 11.52
CA VAL A 20 -6.59 -8.19 11.92
C VAL A 20 -7.12 -7.32 13.07
N LYS A 21 -6.35 -7.17 14.13
CA LYS A 21 -6.77 -6.37 15.32
C LYS A 21 -6.95 -4.89 15.01
N ALA A 22 -6.13 -4.34 14.11
CA ALA A 22 -6.21 -2.94 13.74
C ALA A 22 -7.43 -2.63 12.87
N VAL A 23 -7.81 -3.55 12.00
CA VAL A 23 -8.84 -3.35 10.96
C VAL A 23 -10.25 -3.72 11.44
N LEU A 24 -10.42 -4.71 12.31
CA LEU A 24 -11.74 -5.15 12.77
C LEU A 24 -12.63 -4.02 13.32
N PRO A 25 -12.14 -3.08 14.14
CA PRO A 25 -12.97 -1.96 14.60
C PRO A 25 -13.49 -1.09 13.46
N LEU A 26 -12.69 -0.89 12.41
CA LEU A 26 -13.06 -0.12 11.23
C LEU A 26 -14.20 -0.78 10.47
N ILE A 27 -14.14 -2.10 10.32
CA ILE A 27 -15.18 -2.89 9.67
C ILE A 27 -16.48 -2.83 10.48
N LYS A 28 -16.40 -2.97 11.78
CA LYS A 28 -17.57 -2.91 12.68
C LYS A 28 -18.29 -1.57 12.62
N GLU A 29 -17.57 -0.46 12.47
CA GLU A 29 -18.16 0.87 12.31
C GLU A 29 -18.61 1.17 10.87
N GLY A 30 -18.36 0.27 9.92
CA GLY A 30 -18.72 0.47 8.52
C GLY A 30 -17.93 1.57 7.81
N LEU A 31 -16.72 1.84 8.25
CA LEU A 31 -15.88 2.93 7.75
C LEU A 31 -15.10 2.59 6.47
N VAL A 32 -15.00 1.31 6.15
CA VAL A 32 -14.14 0.82 5.06
C VAL A 32 -14.97 0.20 3.95
N ASN A 33 -14.78 0.67 2.72
CA ASN A 33 -15.47 0.17 1.54
C ASN A 33 -14.72 -0.96 0.83
N GLY A 34 -13.43 -1.06 1.04
CA GLY A 34 -12.60 -2.11 0.45
C GLY A 34 -11.27 -2.25 1.17
N ILE A 35 -10.71 -3.44 1.14
CA ILE A 35 -9.45 -3.77 1.79
C ILE A 35 -8.60 -4.60 0.81
N ALA A 36 -7.33 -4.25 0.67
CA ALA A 36 -6.36 -5.05 -0.05
C ALA A 36 -5.13 -5.30 0.81
N HIS A 37 -4.78 -6.57 0.97
CA HIS A 37 -3.49 -6.95 1.54
C HIS A 37 -2.46 -6.96 0.41
N ILE A 38 -1.43 -6.15 0.54
CA ILE A 38 -0.42 -5.97 -0.51
C ILE A 38 0.71 -6.99 -0.30
N THR A 39 0.68 -8.03 -1.11
CA THR A 39 1.61 -9.15 -1.07
C THR A 39 2.37 -9.28 -2.40
N GLY A 40 2.81 -10.47 -2.78
CA GLY A 40 3.40 -10.72 -4.09
C GLY A 40 2.50 -10.25 -5.23
N GLY A 41 3.07 -9.69 -6.27
CA GLY A 41 2.35 -8.98 -7.32
C GLY A 41 2.19 -7.48 -7.07
N GLY A 42 2.57 -7.00 -5.89
CA GLY A 42 2.60 -5.58 -5.55
C GLY A 42 1.27 -4.86 -5.67
N PHE A 43 1.33 -3.57 -5.99
CA PHE A 43 0.15 -2.73 -6.15
C PHE A 43 -0.72 -3.14 -7.33
N ILE A 44 -0.11 -3.47 -8.45
CA ILE A 44 -0.80 -3.73 -9.71
C ILE A 44 -1.75 -4.93 -9.59
N GLU A 45 -1.32 -5.99 -8.92
CA GLU A 45 -2.13 -7.20 -8.75
C GLU A 45 -3.12 -7.10 -7.59
N ASN A 46 -2.71 -6.52 -6.46
CA ASN A 46 -3.50 -6.56 -5.22
C ASN A 46 -4.49 -5.41 -5.06
N VAL A 47 -4.15 -4.20 -5.47
CA VAL A 47 -5.01 -3.04 -5.28
C VAL A 47 -6.38 -3.17 -5.98
N PRO A 48 -6.47 -3.69 -7.20
CA PRO A 48 -7.77 -3.84 -7.87
C PRO A 48 -8.77 -4.75 -7.15
N ARG A 49 -8.32 -5.56 -6.21
CA ARG A 49 -9.19 -6.44 -5.42
C ARG A 49 -10.12 -5.68 -4.46
N MET A 50 -9.84 -4.39 -4.21
CA MET A 50 -10.63 -3.56 -3.31
C MET A 50 -11.92 -3.00 -3.92
N PHE A 51 -12.05 -2.99 -5.24
CA PHE A 51 -13.11 -2.25 -5.92
C PHE A 51 -13.62 -2.98 -7.17
N ALA A 52 -14.74 -2.48 -7.70
CA ALA A 52 -15.37 -3.04 -8.89
C ALA A 52 -14.53 -2.82 -10.16
N ASP A 53 -14.78 -3.64 -11.19
CA ASP A 53 -13.99 -3.67 -12.42
C ASP A 53 -14.04 -2.37 -13.25
N ASP A 54 -15.06 -1.54 -13.03
CA ASP A 54 -15.21 -0.24 -13.70
C ASP A 54 -14.49 0.91 -12.99
N LEU A 55 -13.83 0.62 -11.88
CA LEU A 55 -13.07 1.58 -11.09
C LEU A 55 -11.57 1.36 -11.22
N ALA A 56 -10.82 2.38 -10.85
CA ALA A 56 -9.37 2.35 -10.83
C ALA A 56 -8.83 3.11 -9.61
N ALA A 57 -7.63 2.76 -9.18
CA ALA A 57 -6.91 3.49 -8.16
C ALA A 57 -5.90 4.43 -8.82
N GLU A 58 -5.96 5.71 -8.48
CA GLU A 58 -4.96 6.70 -8.85
C GLU A 58 -4.10 6.97 -7.62
N ILE A 59 -2.82 6.57 -7.68
CA ILE A 59 -1.88 6.63 -6.57
C ILE A 59 -0.83 7.69 -6.84
N ASP A 60 -0.65 8.59 -5.87
CA ASP A 60 0.43 9.58 -5.87
C ASP A 60 1.68 8.94 -5.26
N GLU A 61 2.64 8.61 -6.10
CA GLU A 61 3.88 7.95 -5.70
C GLU A 61 4.65 8.75 -4.62
N SER A 62 4.59 10.07 -4.69
CA SER A 62 5.28 10.94 -3.73
C SER A 62 4.77 10.78 -2.29
N LYS A 63 3.55 10.28 -2.12
CA LYS A 63 2.92 10.04 -0.82
C LYS A 63 3.11 8.62 -0.29
N VAL A 64 3.68 7.74 -1.09
CA VAL A 64 3.98 6.35 -0.67
C VAL A 64 5.26 6.34 0.15
N PRO A 65 5.21 5.90 1.43
CA PRO A 65 6.39 5.87 2.29
C PRO A 65 7.24 4.63 2.03
N VAL A 66 7.90 4.59 0.87
CA VAL A 66 8.72 3.46 0.42
C VAL A 66 9.85 3.18 1.42
N LEU A 67 9.90 1.94 1.92
CA LEU A 67 10.97 1.52 2.82
C LEU A 67 12.33 1.49 2.11
N PRO A 68 13.43 1.83 2.83
CA PRO A 68 14.78 1.89 2.22
C PRO A 68 15.22 0.61 1.52
N ILE A 69 14.79 -0.56 2.00
CA ILE A 69 15.12 -1.85 1.38
C ILE A 69 14.67 -1.93 -0.09
N PHE A 70 13.50 -1.36 -0.43
CA PHE A 70 12.99 -1.40 -1.79
C PHE A 70 13.78 -0.50 -2.72
N LYS A 71 14.25 0.65 -2.23
CA LYS A 71 15.16 1.52 -2.99
C LYS A 71 16.50 0.83 -3.25
N ALA A 72 17.01 0.10 -2.27
CA ALA A 72 18.23 -0.68 -2.42
C ALA A 72 18.05 -1.82 -3.43
N LEU A 73 16.93 -2.55 -3.40
CA LEU A 73 16.61 -3.61 -4.35
C LEU A 73 16.48 -3.07 -5.78
N GLU A 74 15.84 -1.93 -5.97
CA GLU A 74 15.74 -1.27 -7.27
C GLU A 74 17.11 -0.95 -7.84
N LYS A 75 17.96 -0.33 -7.04
CA LYS A 75 19.30 0.10 -7.42
C LYS A 75 20.24 -1.07 -7.75
N TYR A 76 20.36 -2.02 -6.81
CA TYR A 76 21.32 -3.12 -6.95
C TYR A 76 20.80 -4.27 -7.81
N GLY A 77 19.50 -4.48 -7.85
CA GLY A 77 18.85 -5.46 -8.69
C GLY A 77 18.67 -5.00 -10.13
N GLN A 78 18.95 -3.72 -10.43
CA GLN A 78 18.71 -3.12 -11.75
C GLN A 78 17.28 -3.34 -12.24
N ILE A 79 16.31 -3.26 -11.31
CA ILE A 79 14.90 -3.44 -11.60
C ILE A 79 14.33 -2.11 -12.09
N LYS A 80 13.52 -2.15 -13.14
CA LYS A 80 12.86 -0.94 -13.63
C LYS A 80 11.89 -0.40 -12.57
N HIS A 81 11.81 0.92 -12.47
CA HIS A 81 10.98 1.58 -11.46
C HIS A 81 9.52 1.12 -11.49
N GLU A 82 8.92 1.02 -12.67
CA GLU A 82 7.54 0.55 -12.83
C GLU A 82 7.36 -0.90 -12.36
N GLU A 83 8.36 -1.76 -12.62
CA GLU A 83 8.34 -3.17 -12.21
C GLU A 83 8.36 -3.34 -10.68
N MET A 84 8.92 -2.37 -9.94
CA MET A 84 8.93 -2.41 -8.48
C MET A 84 7.50 -2.48 -7.92
N PHE A 85 6.55 -1.73 -8.49
CA PHE A 85 5.14 -1.74 -8.06
C PHE A 85 4.36 -2.97 -8.51
N GLU A 86 4.87 -3.73 -9.47
CA GLU A 86 4.31 -5.01 -9.92
C GLU A 86 4.79 -6.20 -9.09
N ILE A 87 5.98 -6.08 -8.48
CA ILE A 87 6.63 -7.18 -7.77
C ILE A 87 6.48 -7.02 -6.25
N PHE A 88 6.71 -5.80 -5.74
CA PHE A 88 6.82 -5.53 -4.31
C PHE A 88 5.67 -4.69 -3.76
N ASN A 89 5.43 -4.83 -2.45
CA ASN A 89 4.47 -3.98 -1.74
C ASN A 89 5.02 -2.58 -1.39
N MET A 90 6.27 -2.31 -1.65
CA MET A 90 6.98 -1.04 -1.41
C MET A 90 6.95 -0.57 0.07
N GLY A 91 6.65 -1.47 1.00
CA GLY A 91 6.51 -1.18 2.42
C GLY A 91 5.07 -0.90 2.86
N ILE A 92 4.12 -0.94 1.93
CA ILE A 92 2.68 -0.84 2.24
C ILE A 92 2.10 -2.25 2.34
N GLY A 93 1.76 -2.67 3.54
CA GLY A 93 1.21 -4.02 3.77
C GLY A 93 -0.30 -4.12 3.58
N LEU A 94 -1.02 -3.02 3.82
CA LEU A 94 -2.47 -2.99 3.74
C LEU A 94 -2.94 -1.66 3.16
N MET A 95 -3.91 -1.72 2.26
CA MET A 95 -4.61 -0.55 1.73
C MET A 95 -6.10 -0.62 2.05
N LEU A 96 -6.68 0.54 2.35
CA LEU A 96 -8.10 0.68 2.65
C LEU A 96 -8.72 1.68 1.67
N ALA A 97 -9.87 1.32 1.12
CA ALA A 97 -10.72 2.24 0.38
C ALA A 97 -11.77 2.81 1.34
N VAL A 98 -11.74 4.11 1.54
CA VAL A 98 -12.53 4.82 2.56
C VAL A 98 -13.18 6.05 1.94
N LYS A 99 -14.43 6.34 2.31
CA LYS A 99 -15.07 7.61 1.92
C LYS A 99 -14.30 8.79 2.50
N PRO A 100 -14.17 9.91 1.77
CA PRO A 100 -13.43 11.09 2.26
C PRO A 100 -13.87 11.57 3.63
N GLU A 101 -15.16 11.54 3.91
CA GLU A 101 -15.76 11.93 5.21
C GLU A 101 -15.33 11.04 6.39
N ASN A 102 -14.90 9.81 6.12
CA ASN A 102 -14.50 8.83 7.13
C ASN A 102 -13.00 8.75 7.37
N VAL A 103 -12.18 9.45 6.58
CA VAL A 103 -10.71 9.37 6.66
C VAL A 103 -10.18 9.75 8.03
N GLU A 104 -10.66 10.85 8.61
CA GLU A 104 -10.20 11.30 9.92
C GLU A 104 -10.59 10.31 11.03
N ARG A 105 -11.79 9.72 10.97
CA ARG A 105 -12.22 8.70 11.93
C ARG A 105 -11.37 7.44 11.84
N VAL A 106 -11.00 7.02 10.63
CA VAL A 106 -10.11 5.89 10.41
C VAL A 106 -8.73 6.16 11.05
N LYS A 107 -8.19 7.35 10.85
CA LYS A 107 -6.92 7.76 11.46
C LYS A 107 -6.96 7.76 12.98
N GLU A 108 -8.08 8.19 13.57
CA GLU A 108 -8.28 8.17 15.02
C GLU A 108 -8.29 6.76 15.61
N LEU A 109 -8.90 5.81 14.90
CA LEU A 109 -9.04 4.42 15.35
C LEU A 109 -7.79 3.58 15.14
N LEU A 110 -6.96 3.95 14.17
CA LEU A 110 -5.71 3.23 13.89
C LEU A 110 -4.58 3.81 14.73
N ASP A 111 -3.99 2.97 15.58
CA ASP A 111 -2.82 3.29 16.40
C ASP A 111 -1.52 3.06 15.61
N GLU A 112 -1.52 3.45 14.36
CA GLU A 112 -0.43 3.22 13.42
C GLU A 112 -0.37 4.36 12.40
N PRO A 113 0.80 4.58 11.75
CA PRO A 113 0.90 5.55 10.67
C PRO A 113 -0.07 5.23 9.53
N VAL A 114 -0.87 6.22 9.16
CA VAL A 114 -1.84 6.13 8.06
C VAL A 114 -1.51 7.19 7.01
N TYR A 115 -1.41 6.78 5.77
CA TYR A 115 -1.03 7.65 4.66
C TYR A 115 -2.15 7.69 3.62
N GLY A 116 -2.62 8.90 3.28
CA GLY A 116 -3.51 9.10 2.14
C GLY A 116 -2.70 9.14 0.86
N ILE A 117 -2.61 8.03 0.14
CA ILE A 117 -1.72 7.89 -1.02
C ILE A 117 -2.41 8.04 -2.37
N GLY A 118 -3.74 8.12 -2.39
CA GLY A 118 -4.45 8.21 -3.66
C GLY A 118 -5.95 8.21 -3.49
N ARG A 119 -6.63 7.96 -4.59
CA ARG A 119 -8.10 7.96 -4.65
C ARG A 119 -8.62 6.92 -5.64
N ILE A 120 -9.88 6.54 -5.48
CA ILE A 120 -10.59 5.69 -6.43
C ILE A 120 -11.26 6.59 -7.47
N VAL A 121 -11.06 6.28 -8.74
CA VAL A 121 -11.58 7.03 -9.87
C VAL A 121 -12.29 6.08 -10.85
N LYS A 122 -12.99 6.63 -11.83
CA LYS A 122 -13.54 5.84 -12.92
C LYS A 122 -12.40 5.29 -13.76
N LYS A 123 -12.48 4.02 -14.12
CA LYS A 123 -11.45 3.34 -14.91
C LYS A 123 -11.36 3.93 -16.32
N ASP A 124 -10.14 4.25 -16.72
CA ASP A 124 -9.79 4.68 -18.08
C ASP A 124 -8.48 3.95 -18.46
N GLY A 125 -8.63 2.72 -18.94
CA GLY A 125 -7.52 1.84 -19.31
C GLY A 125 -7.07 0.95 -18.16
N ALA A 126 -6.04 1.35 -17.42
CA ALA A 126 -5.47 0.54 -16.34
C ALA A 126 -6.28 0.62 -15.03
N SER A 127 -6.29 -0.48 -14.27
CA SER A 127 -6.93 -0.53 -12.94
C SER A 127 -6.13 0.18 -11.85
N VAL A 128 -4.83 0.36 -12.05
CA VAL A 128 -3.95 1.10 -11.15
C VAL A 128 -3.10 2.06 -11.96
N VAL A 129 -3.12 3.33 -11.58
CA VAL A 129 -2.30 4.38 -12.19
C VAL A 129 -1.43 4.98 -11.10
N ILE A 130 -0.12 4.96 -11.30
CA ILE A 130 0.86 5.51 -10.37
C ILE A 130 1.48 6.75 -11.02
N LYS A 131 1.33 7.87 -10.34
CA LYS A 131 1.81 9.18 -10.85
C LYS A 131 2.95 9.74 -10.03
#